data_96fe71c504319abda82e286657795b70
#
_entry.id   96fe71c504319abda82e286657795b70
#
_cell.length_a   1.000
_cell.length_b   1.000
_cell.length_c   1.000
_cell.angle_alpha   90.00
_cell.angle_beta   90.00
_cell.angle_gamma   90.00
#
_symmetry.space_group_name_H-M   'P 1'
#
loop_
_entity.id
_entity.type
_entity.pdbx_description
1 polymer ?
#
loop_
_entity_poly.entity_id
_entity_poly.type
_entity_poly.pdbx_seq_one_letter_code
_entity_poly.pdbx_strand_id
1 'polypeptide(L)'
;MPPSRNRHSAQRVFTWDKIKMALAAAEEGFYIWNIKTGVIHYTDRCLTMMGASRKEKAPNIFTQPELTIHEEDQAFFSQEVRRYLDGHSHVPMRIEIRMKKLNSKSWSWVRVNGLARRDKQRRPVMLVGVWVNITRRKTAELRAAEDRDLFHTLIEHIPDSIYFKNRESRFVLAITATANELGVPAP
;
A
#
# COMPACT_ATOMS: atom_id res chain seq x y z
N MET A 1 -38.59 -0.53 46.74
CA MET A 1 -38.28 -0.04 45.40
C MET A 1 -36.77 0.20 45.31
N PRO A 2 -35.99 -0.51 44.53
CA PRO A 2 -34.61 -0.18 44.30
C PRO A 2 -34.50 0.83 43.15
N PRO A 3 -33.49 1.73 43.14
CA PRO A 3 -33.36 2.79 42.13
C PRO A 3 -32.86 2.20 40.81
N SER A 4 -33.47 2.66 39.73
CA SER A 4 -33.13 2.36 38.36
C SER A 4 -31.69 2.78 38.03
N ARG A 5 -30.80 1.82 37.74
CA ARG A 5 -29.44 2.05 37.26
C ARG A 5 -29.50 2.69 35.85
N ASN A 6 -29.03 3.90 35.81
CA ASN A 6 -28.84 4.71 34.64
C ASN A 6 -27.82 4.03 33.68
N ARG A 7 -28.30 3.37 32.58
CA ARG A 7 -27.50 2.67 31.58
C ARG A 7 -27.08 3.56 30.39
N HIS A 8 -26.88 4.86 30.61
CA HIS A 8 -26.64 5.80 29.49
C HIS A 8 -25.25 6.45 29.47
N SER A 9 -24.26 5.93 30.18
CA SER A 9 -22.94 6.61 30.26
C SER A 9 -21.77 5.91 29.52
N ALA A 10 -22.00 4.80 28.82
CA ALA A 10 -20.92 4.06 28.20
C ALA A 10 -20.69 4.31 26.68
N GLN A 11 -21.46 5.19 26.04
CA GLN A 11 -21.51 5.29 24.56
C GLN A 11 -20.80 6.51 23.95
N ARG A 12 -19.95 7.23 24.67
CA ARG A 12 -19.17 8.38 24.13
C ARG A 12 -17.66 8.22 24.26
N VAL A 13 -17.11 7.08 23.90
CA VAL A 13 -15.65 6.88 23.97
C VAL A 13 -14.93 7.41 22.73
N PHE A 14 -15.55 7.48 21.56
CA PHE A 14 -14.94 7.95 20.33
C PHE A 14 -15.52 9.28 19.86
N THR A 15 -14.75 10.36 20.03
CA THR A 15 -15.03 11.66 19.43
C THR A 15 -14.21 11.82 18.16
N TRP A 16 -14.64 12.71 17.24
CA TRP A 16 -13.92 13.04 16.03
C TRP A 16 -12.45 13.45 16.29
N ASP A 17 -12.21 14.16 17.40
CA ASP A 17 -10.86 14.58 17.76
C ASP A 17 -9.96 13.40 18.16
N LYS A 18 -10.50 12.42 18.87
CA LYS A 18 -9.75 11.18 19.18
C LYS A 18 -9.41 10.38 17.94
N ILE A 19 -10.32 10.33 16.95
CA ILE A 19 -10.06 9.70 15.65
C ILE A 19 -8.94 10.44 14.92
N LYS A 20 -8.98 11.78 14.88
CA LYS A 20 -7.90 12.59 14.29
C LYS A 20 -6.55 12.34 14.97
N MET A 21 -6.53 12.28 16.29
CA MET A 21 -5.30 11.99 17.04
C MET A 21 -4.76 10.60 16.73
N ALA A 22 -5.62 9.59 16.65
CA ALA A 22 -5.20 8.23 16.29
C ALA A 22 -4.62 8.16 14.88
N LEU A 23 -5.25 8.82 13.90
CA LEU A 23 -4.78 8.91 12.53
C LEU A 23 -3.44 9.66 12.44
N ALA A 24 -3.29 10.73 13.22
CA ALA A 24 -2.03 11.48 13.29
C ALA A 24 -0.89 10.65 13.90
N ALA A 25 -1.19 9.89 14.97
CA ALA A 25 -0.22 9.00 15.61
C ALA A 25 0.21 7.83 14.70
N ALA A 26 -0.69 7.34 13.83
CA ALA A 26 -0.39 6.30 12.85
C ALA A 26 0.41 6.82 11.63
N GLU A 27 0.68 8.13 11.55
CA GLU A 27 1.32 8.78 10.40
C GLU A 27 0.61 8.50 9.06
N GLU A 28 -0.67 8.20 9.08
CA GLU A 28 -1.48 7.91 7.90
C GLU A 28 -2.21 9.16 7.40
N GLY A 29 -2.32 9.28 6.09
CA GLY A 29 -3.15 10.30 5.46
C GLY A 29 -4.59 9.81 5.35
N PHE A 30 -5.55 10.65 5.74
CA PHE A 30 -6.97 10.32 5.60
C PHE A 30 -7.60 11.16 4.48
N TYR A 31 -8.50 10.53 3.69
CA TYR A 31 -9.24 11.22 2.64
C TYR A 31 -10.72 10.85 2.64
N ILE A 32 -11.54 11.78 2.13
CA ILE A 32 -12.96 11.58 1.84
C ILE A 32 -13.21 12.10 0.43
N TRP A 33 -13.63 11.23 -0.47
CA TRP A 33 -14.05 11.59 -1.82
C TRP A 33 -15.56 11.47 -1.97
N ASN A 34 -16.23 12.58 -2.23
CA ASN A 34 -17.63 12.58 -2.63
C ASN A 34 -17.70 12.29 -4.14
N ILE A 35 -18.13 11.09 -4.49
CA ILE A 35 -18.13 10.61 -5.87
C ILE A 35 -19.12 11.39 -6.74
N LYS A 36 -20.27 11.81 -6.15
CA LYS A 36 -21.30 12.54 -6.88
C LYS A 36 -20.88 13.96 -7.29
N THR A 37 -20.16 14.65 -6.41
CA THR A 37 -19.72 16.03 -6.64
C THR A 37 -18.30 16.12 -7.17
N GLY A 38 -17.54 15.02 -7.15
CA GLY A 38 -16.11 15.00 -7.48
C GLY A 38 -15.20 15.63 -6.41
N VAL A 39 -15.77 16.21 -5.35
CA VAL A 39 -15.01 16.89 -4.30
C VAL A 39 -14.27 15.87 -3.43
N ILE A 40 -12.99 16.11 -3.20
CA ILE A 40 -12.16 15.32 -2.30
C ILE A 40 -11.58 16.21 -1.19
N HIS A 41 -11.56 15.68 0.02
CA HIS A 41 -10.94 16.29 1.19
C HIS A 41 -9.78 15.42 1.63
N TYR A 42 -8.64 16.06 1.90
CA TYR A 42 -7.42 15.43 2.37
C TYR A 42 -7.01 15.97 3.72
N THR A 43 -6.44 15.13 4.57
CA THR A 43 -5.68 15.60 5.73
C THR A 43 -4.32 16.14 5.29
N ASP A 44 -3.67 16.92 6.16
CA ASP A 44 -2.33 17.46 5.91
C ASP A 44 -1.31 16.38 5.57
N ARG A 45 -1.45 15.20 6.14
CA ARG A 45 -0.58 14.08 5.85
C ARG A 45 -0.68 13.62 4.39
N CYS A 46 -1.89 13.57 3.83
CA CYS A 46 -2.06 13.32 2.38
C CYS A 46 -1.37 14.42 1.55
N LEU A 47 -1.59 15.69 1.91
CA LEU A 47 -0.96 16.82 1.22
C LEU A 47 0.56 16.73 1.28
N THR A 48 1.12 16.42 2.44
CA THR A 48 2.57 16.20 2.61
C THR A 48 3.09 15.06 1.72
N MET A 49 2.35 13.95 1.63
CA MET A 49 2.73 12.82 0.75
C MET A 49 2.73 13.22 -0.72
N MET A 50 1.79 14.06 -1.15
CA MET A 50 1.74 14.63 -2.50
C MET A 50 2.75 15.76 -2.73
N GLY A 51 3.39 16.28 -1.68
CA GLY A 51 4.19 17.50 -1.77
C GLY A 51 3.37 18.77 -2.04
N ALA A 52 2.07 18.75 -1.72
CA ALA A 52 1.16 19.87 -1.84
C ALA A 52 1.14 20.70 -0.55
N SER A 53 0.91 22.01 -0.68
CA SER A 53 0.65 22.89 0.46
C SER A 53 -0.86 23.03 0.70
N ARG A 54 -1.26 23.41 1.93
CA ARG A 54 -2.67 23.72 2.25
C ARG A 54 -3.26 24.86 1.41
N LYS A 55 -2.42 25.71 0.85
CA LYS A 55 -2.84 26.88 0.03
C LYS A 55 -3.12 26.50 -1.41
N GLU A 56 -2.61 25.36 -1.86
CA GLU A 56 -2.79 24.87 -3.22
C GLU A 56 -3.97 23.93 -3.29
N LYS A 57 -4.76 24.02 -4.37
CA LYS A 57 -5.82 23.06 -4.63
C LYS A 57 -5.19 21.74 -5.04
N ALA A 58 -5.12 20.80 -4.10
CA ALA A 58 -4.59 19.47 -4.38
C ALA A 58 -5.46 18.73 -5.42
N PRO A 59 -4.85 18.04 -6.40
CA PRO A 59 -5.59 17.29 -7.40
C PRO A 59 -6.32 16.10 -6.75
N ASN A 60 -7.43 15.72 -7.37
CA ASN A 60 -8.13 14.50 -6.99
C ASN A 60 -7.50 13.31 -7.71
N ILE A 61 -6.78 12.45 -6.99
CA ILE A 61 -6.07 11.30 -7.58
C ILE A 61 -6.98 10.31 -8.30
N PHE A 62 -8.26 10.29 -7.96
CA PHE A 62 -9.23 9.36 -8.56
C PHE A 62 -9.78 9.87 -9.90
N THR A 63 -9.70 11.16 -10.15
CA THR A 63 -10.17 11.80 -11.38
C THR A 63 -9.05 12.43 -12.22
N GLN A 64 -7.90 12.67 -11.62
CA GLN A 64 -6.72 13.28 -12.24
C GLN A 64 -5.44 12.52 -11.83
N PRO A 65 -5.38 11.20 -12.09
CA PRO A 65 -4.24 10.37 -11.69
C PRO A 65 -2.92 10.82 -12.35
N GLU A 66 -2.98 11.37 -13.54
CA GLU A 66 -1.83 11.84 -14.33
C GLU A 66 -1.00 12.92 -13.62
N LEU A 67 -1.61 13.67 -12.70
CA LEU A 67 -0.92 14.74 -11.97
C LEU A 67 -0.05 14.23 -10.82
N THR A 68 -0.41 13.06 -10.24
CA THR A 68 0.21 12.60 -9.00
C THR A 68 0.63 11.14 -9.00
N ILE A 69 0.23 10.34 -9.99
CA ILE A 69 0.57 8.91 -10.08
C ILE A 69 1.60 8.70 -11.18
N HIS A 70 2.55 7.81 -10.94
CA HIS A 70 3.53 7.40 -11.94
C HIS A 70 2.83 6.88 -13.20
N GLU A 71 3.34 7.25 -14.38
CA GLU A 71 2.70 6.94 -15.66
C GLU A 71 2.37 5.46 -15.84
N GLU A 72 3.29 4.57 -15.47
CA GLU A 72 3.08 3.11 -15.52
C GLU A 72 1.99 2.60 -14.58
N ASP A 73 1.68 3.33 -13.49
CA ASP A 73 0.70 2.91 -12.49
C ASP A 73 -0.69 3.50 -12.77
N GLN A 74 -0.82 4.53 -13.63
CA GLN A 74 -2.08 5.26 -13.86
C GLN A 74 -3.21 4.38 -14.40
N ALA A 75 -2.91 3.59 -15.42
CA ALA A 75 -3.89 2.71 -16.05
C ALA A 75 -4.38 1.65 -15.06
N PHE A 76 -3.45 0.98 -14.38
CA PHE A 76 -3.74 -0.01 -13.34
C PHE A 76 -4.59 0.60 -12.21
N PHE A 77 -4.18 1.75 -11.67
CA PHE A 77 -4.92 2.44 -10.61
C PHE A 77 -6.35 2.76 -11.02
N SER A 78 -6.52 3.36 -12.19
CA SER A 78 -7.84 3.76 -12.69
C SER A 78 -8.77 2.56 -12.92
N GLN A 79 -8.21 1.46 -13.44
CA GLN A 79 -8.94 0.21 -13.64
C GLN A 79 -9.39 -0.42 -12.32
N GLU A 80 -8.49 -0.51 -11.33
CA GLU A 80 -8.79 -1.08 -10.02
C GLU A 80 -9.82 -0.25 -9.24
N VAL A 81 -9.71 1.08 -9.28
CA VAL A 81 -10.72 1.98 -8.69
C VAL A 81 -12.09 1.77 -9.34
N ARG A 82 -12.14 1.73 -10.67
CA ARG A 82 -13.40 1.48 -11.41
C ARG A 82 -13.98 0.12 -11.04
N ARG A 83 -13.18 -0.94 -11.11
CA ARG A 83 -13.60 -2.30 -10.74
C ARG A 83 -14.17 -2.37 -9.33
N TYR A 84 -13.53 -1.67 -8.38
CA TYR A 84 -14.00 -1.60 -7.00
C TYR A 84 -15.33 -0.84 -6.86
N LEU A 85 -15.47 0.28 -7.55
CA LEU A 85 -16.68 1.11 -7.48
C LEU A 85 -17.88 0.43 -8.17
N ASP A 86 -17.67 -0.24 -9.30
CA ASP A 86 -18.70 -0.96 -10.06
C ASP A 86 -19.09 -2.28 -9.36
N GLY A 87 -18.15 -2.88 -8.65
CA GLY A 87 -18.38 -4.08 -7.84
C GLY A 87 -19.18 -3.80 -6.56
N HIS A 88 -19.66 -4.87 -5.93
CA HIS A 88 -20.41 -4.78 -4.66
C HIS A 88 -19.61 -5.29 -3.47
N SER A 89 -18.29 -5.18 -3.53
CA SER A 89 -17.40 -5.66 -2.47
C SER A 89 -17.60 -4.87 -1.17
N HIS A 90 -17.66 -5.59 -0.05
CA HIS A 90 -17.58 -5.03 1.30
C HIS A 90 -16.14 -5.03 1.85
N VAL A 91 -15.22 -5.66 1.14
CA VAL A 91 -13.80 -5.65 1.49
C VAL A 91 -13.20 -4.31 1.04
N PRO A 92 -12.42 -3.62 1.89
CA PRO A 92 -11.78 -2.37 1.49
C PRO A 92 -10.90 -2.54 0.25
N MET A 93 -10.97 -1.55 -0.66
CA MET A 93 -10.02 -1.39 -1.76
C MET A 93 -8.61 -1.25 -1.20
N ARG A 94 -7.63 -1.89 -1.84
CA ARG A 94 -6.21 -1.78 -1.50
C ARG A 94 -5.39 -1.76 -2.77
N ILE A 95 -4.76 -0.62 -3.06
CA ILE A 95 -3.93 -0.41 -4.25
C ILE A 95 -2.59 0.19 -3.81
N GLU A 96 -1.48 -0.34 -4.32
CA GLU A 96 -0.14 0.18 -4.09
C GLU A 96 0.35 0.86 -5.37
N ILE A 97 0.76 2.11 -5.26
CA ILE A 97 1.17 2.96 -6.38
C ILE A 97 2.42 3.77 -6.05
N ARG A 98 3.13 4.18 -7.07
CA ARG A 98 4.15 5.21 -6.97
C ARG A 98 3.48 6.58 -7.10
N MET A 99 3.54 7.37 -6.04
CA MET A 99 2.98 8.71 -5.99
C MET A 99 4.09 9.74 -6.19
N LYS A 100 3.90 10.61 -7.17
CA LYS A 100 4.79 11.74 -7.48
C LYS A 100 4.54 12.88 -6.51
N LYS A 101 5.59 13.50 -6.02
CA LYS A 101 5.47 14.77 -5.31
C LYS A 101 5.34 15.91 -6.34
N LEU A 102 4.31 16.75 -6.19
CA LEU A 102 3.98 17.83 -7.14
C LEU A 102 5.16 18.79 -7.43
N ASN A 103 6.01 19.04 -6.44
CA ASN A 103 7.14 19.97 -6.53
C ASN A 103 8.51 19.27 -6.60
N SER A 104 8.55 18.00 -7.00
CA SER A 104 9.78 17.20 -7.03
C SER A 104 9.69 16.10 -8.08
N LYS A 105 10.84 15.68 -8.59
CA LYS A 105 10.94 14.48 -9.45
C LYS A 105 10.97 13.17 -8.63
N SER A 106 10.85 13.24 -7.30
CA SER A 106 10.90 12.06 -6.43
C SER A 106 9.55 11.37 -6.34
N TRP A 107 9.60 10.07 -6.12
CA TRP A 107 8.45 9.20 -5.94
C TRP A 107 8.41 8.64 -4.52
N SER A 108 7.21 8.33 -4.07
CA SER A 108 7.00 7.58 -2.84
C SER A 108 6.03 6.45 -3.12
N TRP A 109 6.28 5.27 -2.59
CA TRP A 109 5.30 4.20 -2.63
C TRP A 109 4.19 4.49 -1.62
N VAL A 110 2.96 4.53 -2.09
CA VAL A 110 1.78 4.79 -1.27
C VAL A 110 0.79 3.65 -1.47
N ARG A 111 0.30 3.09 -0.36
CA ARG A 111 -0.85 2.20 -0.37
C ARG A 111 -2.11 3.01 -0.12
N VAL A 112 -3.01 2.99 -1.09
CA VAL A 112 -4.32 3.62 -1.03
C VAL A 112 -5.33 2.57 -0.58
N ASN A 113 -5.89 2.74 0.62
CA ASN A 113 -7.00 1.93 1.10
C ASN A 113 -8.29 2.75 1.02
N GLY A 114 -9.41 2.11 0.71
CA GLY A 114 -10.69 2.82 0.64
C GLY A 114 -11.89 1.91 0.85
N LEU A 115 -12.92 2.47 1.50
CA LEU A 115 -14.21 1.81 1.67
C LEU A 115 -15.31 2.70 1.10
N ALA A 116 -16.07 2.16 0.15
CA ALA A 116 -17.16 2.88 -0.48
C ALA A 116 -18.44 2.82 0.37
N ARG A 117 -19.03 4.00 0.63
CA ARG A 117 -20.41 4.10 1.08
C ARG A 117 -21.32 4.13 -0.15
N ARG A 118 -22.37 3.32 -0.12
CA ARG A 118 -23.34 3.20 -1.22
C ARG A 118 -24.72 3.68 -0.79
N ASP A 119 -25.52 4.15 -1.75
CA ASP A 119 -26.92 4.52 -1.55
C ASP A 119 -27.82 3.26 -1.48
N LYS A 120 -29.14 3.50 -1.35
CA LYS A 120 -30.14 2.43 -1.30
C LYS A 120 -30.19 1.60 -2.60
N GLN A 121 -29.77 2.18 -3.72
CA GLN A 121 -29.65 1.53 -5.03
C GLN A 121 -28.28 0.88 -5.25
N ARG A 122 -27.46 0.76 -4.19
CA ARG A 122 -26.11 0.22 -4.22
C ARG A 122 -25.08 1.01 -5.03
N ARG A 123 -25.39 2.22 -5.47
CA ARG A 123 -24.47 3.09 -6.21
C ARG A 123 -23.47 3.71 -5.25
N PRO A 124 -22.17 3.75 -5.58
CA PRO A 124 -21.17 4.36 -4.73
C PRO A 124 -21.37 5.87 -4.69
N VAL A 125 -21.46 6.44 -3.49
CA VAL A 125 -21.70 7.88 -3.27
C VAL A 125 -20.53 8.57 -2.60
N MET A 126 -19.71 7.82 -1.88
CA MET A 126 -18.56 8.33 -1.15
C MET A 126 -17.51 7.23 -1.04
N LEU A 127 -16.23 7.58 -1.17
CA LEU A 127 -15.09 6.73 -0.85
C LEU A 127 -14.32 7.37 0.30
N VAL A 128 -14.13 6.63 1.37
CA VAL A 128 -13.39 7.07 2.56
C VAL A 128 -12.22 6.15 2.78
N GLY A 129 -11.07 6.68 3.09
CA GLY A 129 -9.92 5.81 3.25
C GLY A 129 -8.67 6.48 3.80
N VAL A 130 -7.60 5.69 3.80
CA VAL A 130 -6.29 6.11 4.29
C VAL A 130 -5.20 5.83 3.26
N TRP A 131 -4.20 6.70 3.27
CA TRP A 131 -2.93 6.54 2.56
C TRP A 131 -1.84 6.18 3.54
N VAL A 132 -1.11 5.14 3.21
CA VAL A 132 0.02 4.65 4.00
C VAL A 132 1.28 4.78 3.17
N ASN A 133 2.29 5.48 3.68
CA ASN A 133 3.60 5.49 3.03
C ASN A 133 4.30 4.14 3.26
N ILE A 134 4.49 3.38 2.20
CA ILE A 134 5.11 2.05 2.22
C ILE A 134 6.48 2.04 1.55
N THR A 135 7.10 3.21 1.33
CA THR A 135 8.38 3.32 0.62
C THR A 135 9.47 2.48 1.29
N ARG A 136 9.58 2.56 2.62
CA ARG A 136 10.60 1.78 3.36
C ARG A 136 10.44 0.28 3.13
N ARG A 137 9.19 -0.22 3.19
CA ARG A 137 8.89 -1.63 2.95
C ARG A 137 9.23 -2.03 1.51
N LYS A 138 8.74 -1.26 0.52
CA LYS A 138 8.99 -1.53 -0.91
C LYS A 138 10.48 -1.49 -1.26
N THR A 139 11.21 -0.51 -0.73
CA THR A 139 12.66 -0.43 -0.95
C THR A 139 13.40 -1.65 -0.36
N ALA A 140 12.98 -2.12 0.82
CA ALA A 140 13.58 -3.32 1.42
C ALA A 140 13.24 -4.59 0.60
N GLU A 141 11.98 -4.73 0.15
CA GLU A 141 11.55 -5.83 -0.71
C GLU A 141 12.34 -5.87 -2.02
N LEU A 142 12.47 -4.72 -2.69
CA LEU A 142 13.22 -4.62 -3.96
C LEU A 142 14.70 -4.95 -3.78
N ARG A 143 15.36 -4.40 -2.75
CA ARG A 143 16.76 -4.73 -2.46
C ARG A 143 16.95 -6.22 -2.19
N ALA A 144 16.10 -6.84 -1.38
CA ALA A 144 16.18 -8.26 -1.11
C ALA A 144 15.97 -9.11 -2.38
N ALA A 145 15.13 -8.66 -3.31
CA ALA A 145 14.96 -9.31 -4.62
C ALA A 145 16.23 -9.16 -5.50
N GLU A 146 16.77 -7.93 -5.58
CA GLU A 146 18.01 -7.64 -6.32
C GLU A 146 19.20 -8.46 -5.78
N ASP A 147 19.38 -8.50 -4.46
CA ASP A 147 20.45 -9.28 -3.81
C ASP A 147 20.31 -10.78 -4.12
N ARG A 148 19.08 -11.30 -4.09
CA ARG A 148 18.82 -12.70 -4.43
C ARG A 148 19.13 -13.00 -5.89
N ASP A 149 18.69 -12.14 -6.81
CA ASP A 149 18.90 -12.34 -8.25
C ASP A 149 20.39 -12.23 -8.60
N LEU A 150 21.10 -11.28 -7.96
CA LEU A 150 22.57 -11.18 -8.08
C LEU A 150 23.26 -12.44 -7.56
N PHE A 151 22.83 -12.95 -6.39
CA PHE A 151 23.38 -14.18 -5.82
C PHE A 151 23.16 -15.39 -6.74
N HIS A 152 21.95 -15.54 -7.33
CA HIS A 152 21.68 -16.59 -8.32
C HIS A 152 22.58 -16.46 -9.56
N THR A 153 22.68 -15.24 -10.10
CA THR A 153 23.53 -14.98 -11.28
C THR A 153 24.99 -15.32 -10.99
N LEU A 154 25.51 -14.94 -9.83
CA LEU A 154 26.90 -15.26 -9.45
C LEU A 154 27.11 -16.79 -9.34
N ILE A 155 26.20 -17.50 -8.67
CA ILE A 155 26.28 -18.94 -8.51
C ILE A 155 26.21 -19.68 -9.84
N GLU A 156 25.36 -19.25 -10.76
CA GLU A 156 25.22 -19.89 -12.08
C GLU A 156 26.45 -19.71 -12.98
N HIS A 157 27.24 -18.64 -12.78
CA HIS A 157 28.39 -18.31 -13.61
C HIS A 157 29.75 -18.68 -12.97
N ILE A 158 29.77 -19.19 -11.75
CA ILE A 158 30.99 -19.69 -11.11
C ILE A 158 31.29 -21.08 -11.68
N PRO A 159 32.47 -21.29 -12.32
CA PRO A 159 32.83 -22.57 -12.90
C PRO A 159 33.22 -23.62 -11.86
N ASP A 160 33.47 -23.20 -10.64
CA ASP A 160 33.93 -24.08 -9.55
C ASP A 160 32.75 -24.75 -8.80
N SER A 161 32.99 -25.94 -8.29
CA SER A 161 32.01 -26.68 -7.48
C SER A 161 31.84 -26.03 -6.10
N ILE A 162 30.69 -25.34 -5.89
CA ILE A 162 30.33 -24.73 -4.63
C ILE A 162 29.17 -25.49 -4.01
N TYR A 163 29.32 -25.83 -2.73
CA TYR A 163 28.25 -26.42 -1.94
C TYR A 163 28.25 -25.92 -0.49
N PHE A 164 27.10 -25.93 0.12
CA PHE A 164 26.92 -25.61 1.55
C PHE A 164 26.41 -26.85 2.27
N LYS A 165 26.98 -27.14 3.44
CA LYS A 165 26.54 -28.19 4.35
C LYS A 165 26.10 -27.60 5.68
N ASN A 166 25.10 -28.22 6.32
CA ASN A 166 24.74 -27.91 7.68
C ASN A 166 25.72 -28.54 8.69
N ARG A 167 25.47 -28.32 9.99
CA ARG A 167 26.33 -28.88 11.07
C ARG A 167 26.33 -30.40 11.12
N GLU A 168 25.32 -31.05 10.55
CA GLU A 168 25.18 -32.49 10.43
C GLU A 168 25.79 -33.03 9.12
N SER A 169 26.61 -32.20 8.42
CA SER A 169 27.27 -32.53 7.16
C SER A 169 26.35 -32.88 6.00
N ARG A 170 25.07 -32.47 6.07
CA ARG A 170 24.11 -32.62 4.96
C ARG A 170 24.22 -31.47 4.01
N PHE A 171 24.12 -31.71 2.71
CA PHE A 171 24.06 -30.65 1.71
C PHE A 171 22.80 -29.83 1.90
N VAL A 172 22.95 -28.51 1.97
CA VAL A 172 21.87 -27.53 2.07
C VAL A 172 21.67 -26.83 0.74
N LEU A 173 22.78 -26.60 0.01
CA LEU A 173 22.80 -26.02 -1.31
C LEU A 173 23.99 -26.61 -2.07
N ALA A 174 23.79 -26.93 -3.34
CA ALA A 174 24.85 -27.24 -4.28
C ALA A 174 24.52 -26.55 -5.60
N ILE A 175 25.50 -25.96 -6.25
CA ILE A 175 25.31 -25.36 -7.57
C ILE A 175 25.29 -26.45 -8.66
N THR A 176 24.76 -26.08 -9.85
CA THR A 176 24.60 -27.01 -10.97
C THR A 176 25.91 -27.74 -11.33
N ALA A 177 27.05 -27.05 -11.28
CA ALA A 177 28.35 -27.66 -11.51
C ALA A 177 28.64 -28.80 -10.53
N THR A 178 28.42 -28.58 -9.23
CA THR A 178 28.57 -29.59 -8.15
C THR A 178 27.57 -30.74 -8.30
N ALA A 179 26.32 -30.44 -8.65
CA ALA A 179 25.29 -31.46 -8.84
C ALA A 179 25.65 -32.39 -10.00
N ASN A 180 26.15 -31.85 -11.11
CA ASN A 180 26.60 -32.62 -12.26
C ASN A 180 27.81 -33.52 -11.94
N GLU A 181 28.80 -33.01 -11.17
CA GLU A 181 29.94 -33.80 -10.72
C GLU A 181 29.55 -34.96 -9.79
N LEU A 182 28.55 -34.72 -8.94
CA LEU A 182 28.06 -35.72 -7.98
C LEU A 182 27.00 -36.67 -8.56
N GLY A 183 26.57 -36.44 -9.82
CA GLY A 183 25.54 -37.24 -10.49
C GLY A 183 24.17 -37.19 -9.84
N VAL A 184 23.86 -36.10 -9.13
CA VAL A 184 22.56 -35.84 -8.47
C VAL A 184 21.79 -34.76 -9.20
N PRO A 185 20.45 -34.79 -9.23
CA PRO A 185 19.66 -33.74 -9.85
C PRO A 185 19.94 -32.39 -9.17
N ALA A 186 20.11 -31.34 -9.98
CA ALA A 186 20.21 -29.97 -9.48
C ALA A 186 18.91 -29.56 -8.77
N PRO A 187 18.95 -28.75 -7.72
CA PRO A 187 17.78 -28.32 -6.98
C PRO A 187 16.85 -27.42 -7.80
#